data_fd026fab437b503d45dd8f28a0fb720a
#
_entry.id   fd026fab437b503d45dd8f28a0fb720a
#
_cell.length_a   1.000
_cell.length_b   1.000
_cell.length_c   1.000
_cell.angle_alpha   90.00
_cell.angle_beta   90.00
_cell.angle_gamma   90.00
#
_symmetry.space_group_name_H-M   'P 1'
#
loop_
_entity.id
_entity.type
_entity.pdbx_description
1 polymer ?
#
loop_
_entity_poly.entity_id
_entity_poly.type
_entity_poly.pdbx_seq_one_letter_code
_entity_poly.pdbx_strand_id
1 'polypeptide(L)'
;RKTALFAAMAALAGCSDDVASTGDAATTDAVVDVAADAAVDAGVADALVGDAGARCQVPAPRLGDSAAARALASMPARCGQPAYTWRDDPTLGTVRGTQGRQNFSASVLRALLAATGTSLQVALQYDVAVEQLGYVTQDRGRLLDATTLVAMPRDVPAGTALPAPLLLHGTAGFTDACAPSNDTETRGLAAALASVGYLVVAPDYLGLRAFGGPTGFPHPYLVGQATAIASLDALRAAMRHAAATEGVGCMAPRYVVVGGSQGGHAALWVDRMAEAYAPELVNEGVVATVPPADLVGQVDRALRTTVPATGNTLAFLGTAPWWYGLEGRLGEVLRSPWDRDVPAALAASCSPSDSVRNLTIEQVFRAEFLSAARGPMGIRGASPWGCLFAENGLTTTTVPRVAPTRPSYGVLFVLGSDDTLVDPETERRAFDTLCAGGMRMQ
;
A
#
# COMPACT_ATOMS: atom_id res chain seq x y z
N ARG A 1 6.96 -1.03 19.52
CA ARG A 1 5.74 -0.75 18.72
C ARG A 1 5.86 -1.03 17.23
N LYS A 2 6.96 -1.66 16.74
CA LYS A 2 7.24 -1.89 15.31
C LYS A 2 7.46 -3.37 14.93
N THR A 3 7.13 -4.33 15.80
CA THR A 3 7.48 -5.75 15.65
C THR A 3 6.36 -6.65 15.09
N ALA A 4 5.20 -6.12 14.71
CA ALA A 4 4.03 -6.91 14.34
C ALA A 4 3.97 -7.35 12.85
N LEU A 5 5.01 -7.13 12.05
CA LEU A 5 4.92 -7.30 10.59
C LEU A 5 5.18 -8.73 10.07
N PHE A 6 5.57 -9.68 10.91
CA PHE A 6 6.09 -10.98 10.45
C PHE A 6 5.25 -12.22 10.81
N ALA A 7 4.09 -12.08 11.44
CA ALA A 7 3.39 -13.20 12.07
C ALA A 7 2.04 -13.58 11.41
N ALA A 8 1.90 -13.57 10.09
CA ALA A 8 0.58 -13.87 9.52
C ALA A 8 0.63 -14.54 8.15
N MET A 9 0.88 -15.82 8.12
CA MET A 9 0.59 -16.69 6.98
C MET A 9 0.27 -18.11 7.44
N ALA A 10 -0.84 -18.35 8.12
CA ALA A 10 -1.35 -19.70 8.30
C ALA A 10 -2.88 -19.69 8.52
N ALA A 11 -3.55 -20.59 7.81
CA ALA A 11 -4.96 -21.02 7.93
C ALA A 11 -6.01 -19.99 7.48
N LEU A 12 -6.48 -20.14 6.24
CA LEU A 12 -7.66 -19.50 5.68
C LEU A 12 -8.91 -20.25 6.12
N ALA A 13 -9.54 -19.85 7.24
CA ALA A 13 -10.96 -20.09 7.47
C ALA A 13 -11.72 -18.88 6.91
N GLY A 14 -12.68 -19.11 6.01
CA GLY A 14 -13.49 -18.05 5.40
C GLY A 14 -14.32 -17.29 6.43
N CYS A 15 -14.90 -16.16 6.04
CA CYS A 15 -15.88 -15.41 6.80
C CYS A 15 -17.00 -16.35 7.32
N SER A 16 -16.91 -16.81 8.55
CA SER A 16 -17.92 -17.62 9.23
C SER A 16 -18.32 -16.94 10.54
N ASP A 17 -19.59 -17.03 10.89
CA ASP A 17 -20.24 -16.36 12.03
C ASP A 17 -19.76 -16.81 13.43
N ASP A 18 -18.66 -17.56 13.56
CA ASP A 18 -18.15 -18.05 14.82
C ASP A 18 -17.02 -17.17 15.39
N VAL A 19 -17.40 -16.03 15.95
CA VAL A 19 -16.55 -15.33 16.91
C VAL A 19 -16.78 -15.94 18.30
N ALA A 20 -16.05 -16.99 18.62
CA ALA A 20 -15.97 -17.47 19.99
C ALA A 20 -15.21 -16.44 20.83
N SER A 21 -15.93 -15.72 21.68
CA SER A 21 -15.36 -14.87 22.73
C SER A 21 -14.71 -15.75 23.78
N THR A 22 -13.40 -15.96 23.71
CA THR A 22 -12.63 -16.44 24.88
C THR A 22 -11.82 -15.26 25.39
N GLY A 23 -12.35 -14.62 26.46
CA GLY A 23 -11.53 -13.76 27.28
C GLY A 23 -10.46 -14.60 27.96
N ASP A 24 -9.23 -14.22 27.78
CA ASP A 24 -8.22 -14.19 28.83
C ASP A 24 -7.00 -13.43 28.30
N ALA A 25 -6.46 -12.57 29.16
CA ALA A 25 -5.28 -11.77 28.91
C ALA A 25 -4.05 -12.70 28.75
N ALA A 26 -3.66 -12.98 27.51
CA ALA A 26 -2.41 -13.68 27.22
C ALA A 26 -1.32 -12.65 26.89
N THR A 27 -0.24 -12.77 27.60
CA THR A 27 1.00 -12.00 27.57
C THR A 27 1.64 -11.98 26.17
N THR A 28 2.46 -10.97 25.95
CA THR A 28 3.14 -10.56 24.70
C THR A 28 4.03 -11.63 24.03
N ASP A 29 4.06 -12.86 24.50
CA ASP A 29 4.91 -13.94 23.98
C ASP A 29 4.23 -14.83 22.91
N ALA A 30 2.91 -14.72 22.72
CA ALA A 30 2.15 -15.59 21.79
C ALA A 30 2.25 -15.18 20.30
N VAL A 31 2.90 -14.06 19.98
CA VAL A 31 3.01 -13.53 18.60
C VAL A 31 4.13 -14.20 17.81
N VAL A 32 5.02 -14.94 18.45
CA VAL A 32 6.24 -15.52 17.83
C VAL A 32 6.01 -16.94 17.31
N ASP A 33 5.07 -17.69 17.86
CA ASP A 33 4.90 -19.12 17.52
C ASP A 33 4.07 -19.39 16.23
N VAL A 34 3.30 -18.43 15.74
CA VAL A 34 2.47 -18.62 14.52
C VAL A 34 3.29 -18.55 13.23
N ALA A 35 4.51 -18.00 13.28
CA ALA A 35 5.40 -17.90 12.12
C ALA A 35 6.20 -19.20 11.85
N ALA A 36 6.25 -20.13 12.80
CA ALA A 36 7.05 -21.34 12.70
C ALA A 36 6.39 -22.46 11.88
N ASP A 37 5.06 -22.54 11.87
CA ASP A 37 4.32 -23.58 11.13
C ASP A 37 4.05 -23.24 9.66
N ALA A 38 4.36 -22.01 9.23
CA ALA A 38 4.39 -21.62 7.82
C ALA A 38 5.78 -21.89 7.18
N ALA A 39 6.57 -22.78 7.76
CA ALA A 39 7.72 -23.33 7.08
C ALA A 39 7.22 -24.00 5.79
N VAL A 40 7.45 -23.30 4.71
CA VAL A 40 7.25 -23.71 3.33
C VAL A 40 7.61 -25.19 3.22
N ASP A 41 6.61 -25.97 2.89
CA ASP A 41 6.79 -27.35 2.47
C ASP A 41 7.92 -27.36 1.41
N ALA A 42 8.99 -28.09 1.65
CA ALA A 42 10.17 -28.14 0.79
C ALA A 42 9.84 -28.52 -0.67
N GLY A 43 8.62 -28.94 -0.95
CA GLY A 43 8.07 -29.19 -2.27
C GLY A 43 7.84 -27.94 -3.14
N VAL A 44 7.83 -26.73 -2.57
CA VAL A 44 7.70 -25.49 -3.37
C VAL A 44 9.03 -25.06 -3.97
N ALA A 45 10.17 -25.44 -3.38
CA ALA A 45 11.49 -25.12 -3.91
C ALA A 45 11.81 -25.90 -5.19
N ASP A 46 11.32 -27.12 -5.34
CA ASP A 46 11.58 -27.97 -6.53
C ASP A 46 10.77 -27.56 -7.77
N ALA A 47 9.66 -26.85 -7.59
CA ALA A 47 8.83 -26.38 -8.70
C ALA A 47 9.33 -25.07 -9.35
N LEU A 48 10.35 -24.42 -8.79
CA LEU A 48 10.87 -23.13 -9.23
C LEU A 48 12.21 -23.22 -9.99
N VAL A 49 12.80 -24.39 -10.12
CA VAL A 49 14.03 -24.57 -10.91
C VAL A 49 13.63 -24.73 -12.38
N GLY A 50 13.58 -23.60 -13.08
CA GLY A 50 13.51 -23.59 -14.55
C GLY A 50 14.83 -24.09 -15.15
N ASP A 51 14.76 -24.53 -16.41
CA ASP A 51 15.87 -25.04 -17.20
C ASP A 51 17.08 -24.08 -17.12
N ALA A 52 18.23 -24.58 -16.67
CA ALA A 52 19.45 -23.80 -16.46
C ALA A 52 19.95 -23.24 -17.80
N GLY A 53 19.54 -22.01 -18.12
CA GLY A 53 19.81 -21.30 -19.37
C GLY A 53 18.62 -20.52 -19.90
N ALA A 54 17.43 -20.67 -19.31
CA ALA A 54 16.25 -19.89 -19.68
C ALA A 54 16.42 -18.43 -19.26
N ARG A 55 16.23 -17.50 -20.20
CA ARG A 55 16.13 -16.06 -19.88
C ARG A 55 14.84 -15.80 -19.11
N CYS A 56 14.87 -14.84 -18.17
CA CYS A 56 13.66 -14.41 -17.48
C CYS A 56 12.56 -14.03 -18.47
N GLN A 57 11.38 -14.62 -18.32
CA GLN A 57 10.22 -14.23 -19.11
C GLN A 57 9.54 -13.03 -18.44
N VAL A 58 9.42 -11.93 -19.17
CA VAL A 58 8.72 -10.72 -18.73
C VAL A 58 7.46 -10.60 -19.59
N PRO A 59 6.27 -10.83 -19.01
CA PRO A 59 5.03 -10.67 -19.75
C PRO A 59 4.82 -9.19 -20.13
N ALA A 60 4.21 -8.95 -21.28
CA ALA A 60 3.82 -7.61 -21.68
C ALA A 60 2.71 -7.09 -20.76
N PRO A 61 2.74 -5.78 -20.37
CA PRO A 61 1.62 -5.16 -19.67
C PRO A 61 0.34 -5.33 -20.47
N ARG A 62 -0.75 -5.63 -19.80
CA ARG A 62 -2.08 -5.71 -20.43
C ARG A 62 -3.18 -5.37 -19.43
N LEU A 63 -4.32 -4.95 -19.92
CA LEU A 63 -5.54 -4.79 -19.12
C LEU A 63 -6.37 -6.07 -19.18
N GLY A 64 -7.19 -6.28 -18.15
CA GLY A 64 -8.14 -7.39 -18.10
C GLY A 64 -9.22 -7.25 -19.17
N ASP A 65 -9.63 -8.38 -19.73
CA ASP A 65 -10.59 -8.46 -20.84
C ASP A 65 -12.03 -8.81 -20.40
N SER A 66 -12.25 -9.07 -19.11
CA SER A 66 -13.59 -9.28 -18.56
C SER A 66 -14.46 -8.02 -18.66
N ALA A 67 -15.77 -8.18 -18.67
CA ALA A 67 -16.70 -7.03 -18.68
C ALA A 67 -16.48 -6.10 -17.45
N ALA A 68 -16.21 -6.69 -16.28
CA ALA A 68 -15.91 -5.95 -15.07
C ALA A 68 -14.58 -5.17 -15.18
N ALA A 69 -13.54 -5.78 -15.74
CA ALA A 69 -12.25 -5.12 -15.96
C ALA A 69 -12.37 -3.95 -16.95
N ARG A 70 -13.09 -4.14 -18.05
CA ARG A 70 -13.36 -3.05 -19.02
C ARG A 70 -14.17 -1.90 -18.41
N ALA A 71 -15.13 -2.20 -17.54
CA ALA A 71 -15.89 -1.18 -16.80
C ALA A 71 -14.99 -0.37 -15.85
N LEU A 72 -14.03 -1.04 -15.18
CA LEU A 72 -13.04 -0.39 -14.34
C LEU A 72 -12.09 0.52 -15.15
N ALA A 73 -11.66 0.06 -16.33
CA ALA A 73 -10.74 0.80 -17.18
C ALA A 73 -11.30 2.12 -17.73
N SER A 74 -12.59 2.36 -17.59
CA SER A 74 -13.26 3.58 -18.11
C SER A 74 -14.42 4.01 -17.20
N MET A 75 -14.11 4.28 -15.92
CA MET A 75 -15.12 4.72 -14.97
C MET A 75 -15.57 6.17 -15.21
N PRO A 76 -16.86 6.50 -14.99
CA PRO A 76 -17.36 7.86 -15.12
C PRO A 76 -16.70 8.82 -14.11
N ALA A 77 -16.81 10.12 -14.40
CA ALA A 77 -16.37 11.17 -13.50
C ALA A 77 -17.05 11.07 -12.11
N ARG A 78 -16.29 11.26 -11.05
CA ARG A 78 -16.75 11.22 -9.66
C ARG A 78 -16.13 12.36 -8.86
N CYS A 79 -16.87 12.89 -7.89
CA CYS A 79 -16.38 13.90 -6.94
C CYS A 79 -15.68 15.11 -7.60
N GLY A 80 -16.09 15.49 -8.81
CA GLY A 80 -15.46 16.59 -9.56
C GLY A 80 -14.27 16.19 -10.44
N GLN A 81 -13.73 14.98 -10.30
CA GLN A 81 -12.65 14.53 -11.19
C GLN A 81 -13.19 14.17 -12.59
N PRO A 82 -12.34 14.22 -13.63
CA PRO A 82 -12.68 13.66 -14.94
C PRO A 82 -12.87 12.14 -14.85
N ALA A 83 -13.42 11.55 -15.94
CA ALA A 83 -13.56 10.10 -16.05
C ALA A 83 -12.21 9.41 -15.79
N TYR A 84 -12.22 8.35 -14.98
CA TYR A 84 -11.02 7.57 -14.67
C TYR A 84 -10.83 6.53 -15.78
N THR A 85 -9.88 6.78 -16.68
CA THR A 85 -9.59 5.90 -17.82
C THR A 85 -8.17 5.38 -17.73
N TRP A 86 -7.96 4.13 -18.13
CA TRP A 86 -6.63 3.53 -18.26
C TRP A 86 -6.22 3.43 -19.72
N ARG A 87 -4.91 3.53 -19.94
CA ARG A 87 -4.30 3.22 -21.24
C ARG A 87 -3.74 1.82 -21.19
N ASP A 88 -3.97 1.07 -22.25
CA ASP A 88 -3.20 -0.12 -22.55
C ASP A 88 -1.92 0.34 -23.27
N ASP A 89 -0.84 0.47 -22.50
CA ASP A 89 0.41 1.07 -22.99
C ASP A 89 1.59 0.13 -22.68
N PRO A 90 2.34 -0.33 -23.69
CA PRO A 90 3.44 -1.26 -23.50
C PRO A 90 4.63 -0.66 -22.73
N THR A 91 4.66 0.65 -22.52
CA THR A 91 5.71 1.31 -21.76
C THR A 91 5.49 1.28 -20.24
N LEU A 92 4.31 0.87 -19.78
CA LEU A 92 4.05 0.73 -18.34
C LEU A 92 5.07 -0.22 -17.69
N GLY A 93 5.63 0.18 -16.55
CA GLY A 93 6.74 -0.52 -15.89
C GLY A 93 8.07 -0.44 -16.63
N THR A 94 8.24 0.44 -17.62
CA THR A 94 9.56 0.67 -18.23
C THR A 94 10.47 1.39 -17.24
N VAL A 95 11.66 0.84 -17.01
CA VAL A 95 12.67 1.44 -16.13
C VAL A 95 13.29 2.66 -16.83
N ARG A 96 13.23 3.80 -16.14
CA ARG A 96 13.78 5.08 -16.59
C ARG A 96 15.20 5.34 -16.10
N GLY A 97 15.63 4.64 -15.07
CA GLY A 97 16.95 4.76 -14.47
C GLY A 97 17.00 4.08 -13.12
N THR A 98 18.23 3.95 -12.61
CA THR A 98 18.50 3.35 -11.30
C THR A 98 19.39 4.27 -10.48
N GLN A 99 19.26 4.22 -9.15
CA GLN A 99 20.08 5.00 -8.24
C GLN A 99 20.31 4.26 -6.91
N GLY A 100 21.40 4.64 -6.23
CA GLY A 100 21.62 4.29 -4.84
C GLY A 100 21.79 2.79 -4.57
N ARG A 101 22.45 2.05 -5.51
CA ARG A 101 22.71 0.62 -5.34
C ARG A 101 23.62 0.38 -4.13
N GLN A 102 23.16 -0.49 -3.24
CA GLN A 102 23.90 -0.97 -2.07
C GLN A 102 23.90 -2.49 -2.07
N ASN A 103 25.04 -3.08 -1.68
CA ASN A 103 25.17 -4.52 -1.53
C ASN A 103 25.34 -4.88 -0.06
N PHE A 104 24.58 -5.85 0.41
CA PHE A 104 24.64 -6.37 1.76
C PHE A 104 24.99 -7.85 1.69
N SER A 105 25.99 -8.29 2.47
CA SER A 105 26.18 -9.73 2.65
C SER A 105 25.19 -10.28 3.67
N ALA A 106 24.81 -11.54 3.53
CA ALA A 106 23.93 -12.23 4.48
C ALA A 106 24.51 -12.19 5.92
N SER A 107 25.85 -12.21 6.07
CA SER A 107 26.51 -12.10 7.36
C SER A 107 26.34 -10.73 8.00
N VAL A 108 26.43 -9.65 7.23
CA VAL A 108 26.19 -8.29 7.71
C VAL A 108 24.73 -8.11 8.11
N LEU A 109 23.79 -8.61 7.32
CA LEU A 109 22.37 -8.53 7.65
C LEU A 109 22.04 -9.29 8.94
N ARG A 110 22.61 -10.49 9.15
CA ARG A 110 22.47 -11.23 10.41
C ARG A 110 23.00 -10.43 11.59
N ALA A 111 24.17 -9.80 11.46
CA ALA A 111 24.78 -9.01 12.53
C ALA A 111 23.93 -7.76 12.86
N LEU A 112 23.37 -7.07 11.85
CA LEU A 112 22.49 -5.92 12.03
C LEU A 112 21.18 -6.29 12.76
N LEU A 113 20.54 -7.40 12.37
CA LEU A 113 19.33 -7.88 13.05
C LEU A 113 19.61 -8.30 14.49
N ALA A 114 20.72 -9.02 14.72
CA ALA A 114 21.10 -9.39 16.07
C ALA A 114 21.35 -8.17 16.97
N ALA A 115 21.93 -7.09 16.42
CA ALA A 115 22.17 -5.85 17.15
C ALA A 115 20.86 -5.10 17.54
N THR A 116 19.77 -5.31 16.80
CA THR A 116 18.43 -4.76 17.13
C THR A 116 17.64 -5.63 18.11
N GLY A 117 18.17 -6.78 18.51
CA GLY A 117 17.46 -7.77 19.32
C GLY A 117 16.40 -8.53 18.55
N THR A 118 16.34 -8.36 17.22
CA THR A 118 15.35 -9.05 16.36
C THR A 118 15.89 -10.43 16.01
N SER A 119 15.17 -11.48 16.41
CA SER A 119 15.39 -12.85 15.92
C SER A 119 14.42 -13.15 14.79
N LEU A 120 14.95 -13.58 13.64
CA LEU A 120 14.12 -14.13 12.58
C LEU A 120 14.12 -15.66 12.71
N GLN A 121 12.94 -16.25 12.57
CA GLN A 121 12.76 -17.71 12.54
C GLN A 121 13.26 -18.33 11.23
N VAL A 122 13.59 -17.49 10.22
CA VAL A 122 14.08 -17.90 8.91
C VAL A 122 15.55 -17.50 8.73
N ALA A 123 16.32 -18.35 8.06
CA ALA A 123 17.73 -18.09 7.81
C ALA A 123 17.91 -17.03 6.70
N LEU A 124 18.74 -16.04 6.96
CA LEU A 124 19.26 -15.14 5.93
C LEU A 124 20.35 -15.87 5.14
N GLN A 125 20.10 -16.16 3.87
CA GLN A 125 20.95 -17.06 3.07
C GLN A 125 21.72 -16.31 1.99
N TYR A 126 21.06 -15.34 1.32
CA TYR A 126 21.58 -14.69 0.13
C TYR A 126 22.22 -13.35 0.45
N ASP A 127 23.33 -13.05 -0.23
CA ASP A 127 23.79 -11.68 -0.40
C ASP A 127 22.75 -10.91 -1.24
N VAL A 128 22.61 -9.61 -1.03
CA VAL A 128 21.52 -8.82 -1.58
C VAL A 128 22.04 -7.55 -2.24
N ALA A 129 21.48 -7.19 -3.37
CA ALA A 129 21.55 -5.85 -3.96
C ALA A 129 20.25 -5.11 -3.71
N VAL A 130 20.33 -3.90 -3.15
CA VAL A 130 19.19 -2.99 -2.94
C VAL A 130 19.42 -1.73 -3.76
N GLU A 131 18.46 -1.34 -4.58
CA GLU A 131 18.56 -0.14 -5.39
C GLU A 131 17.19 0.50 -5.67
N GLN A 132 17.19 1.77 -6.02
CA GLN A 132 16.00 2.51 -6.41
C GLN A 132 15.85 2.45 -7.93
N LEU A 133 14.61 2.24 -8.40
CA LEU A 133 14.24 2.30 -9.81
C LEU A 133 13.29 3.47 -10.05
N GLY A 134 13.55 4.26 -11.10
CA GLY A 134 12.56 5.12 -11.70
C GLY A 134 11.80 4.34 -12.77
N TYR A 135 10.47 4.48 -12.84
CA TYR A 135 9.66 3.71 -13.77
C TYR A 135 8.44 4.49 -14.28
N VAL A 136 7.91 4.03 -15.41
CA VAL A 136 6.69 4.57 -16.03
C VAL A 136 5.47 3.93 -15.39
N THR A 137 4.54 4.76 -14.96
CA THR A 137 3.19 4.40 -14.54
C THR A 137 2.17 5.31 -15.20
N GLN A 138 0.90 5.20 -14.80
CA GLN A 138 -0.16 6.10 -15.26
C GLN A 138 -1.11 6.51 -14.14
N ASP A 139 -1.75 7.66 -14.34
CA ASP A 139 -2.96 8.03 -13.62
C ASP A 139 -3.95 8.63 -14.62
N ARG A 140 -5.16 8.11 -14.66
CA ARG A 140 -6.24 8.57 -15.58
C ARG A 140 -5.77 8.70 -17.04
N GLY A 141 -5.03 7.70 -17.52
CA GLY A 141 -4.51 7.67 -18.89
C GLY A 141 -3.34 8.63 -19.16
N ARG A 142 -2.85 9.36 -18.17
CA ARG A 142 -1.60 10.16 -18.28
C ARG A 142 -0.43 9.30 -17.82
N LEU A 143 0.58 9.17 -18.68
CA LEU A 143 1.84 8.55 -18.27
C LEU A 143 2.59 9.47 -17.30
N LEU A 144 3.09 8.88 -16.22
CA LEU A 144 3.82 9.54 -15.15
C LEU A 144 5.07 8.72 -14.80
N ASP A 145 6.03 9.38 -14.18
CA ASP A 145 7.19 8.71 -13.61
C ASP A 145 7.01 8.56 -12.09
N ALA A 146 7.36 7.40 -11.57
CA ALA A 146 7.41 7.11 -10.14
C ALA A 146 8.72 6.39 -9.77
N THR A 147 8.97 6.21 -8.48
CA THR A 147 10.14 5.46 -7.98
C THR A 147 9.71 4.31 -7.06
N THR A 148 10.55 3.29 -7.01
CA THR A 148 10.40 2.12 -6.13
C THR A 148 11.75 1.66 -5.63
N LEU A 149 11.80 1.07 -4.44
CA LEU A 149 12.93 0.29 -3.99
C LEU A 149 12.78 -1.15 -4.49
N VAL A 150 13.87 -1.75 -4.95
CA VAL A 150 13.95 -3.17 -5.28
C VAL A 150 15.12 -3.79 -4.51
N ALA A 151 14.87 -4.92 -3.85
CA ALA A 151 15.92 -5.71 -3.22
C ALA A 151 15.93 -7.12 -3.83
N MET A 152 17.11 -7.54 -4.30
CA MET A 152 17.27 -8.74 -5.11
C MET A 152 18.35 -9.64 -4.49
N PRO A 153 18.07 -10.93 -4.25
CA PRO A 153 19.09 -11.92 -3.93
C PRO A 153 20.16 -11.97 -5.04
N ARG A 154 21.42 -12.06 -4.62
CA ARG A 154 22.57 -12.17 -5.52
C ARG A 154 23.10 -13.60 -5.53
N ASP A 155 23.84 -13.88 -6.58
CA ASP A 155 24.55 -15.17 -6.75
C ASP A 155 23.61 -16.38 -6.70
N VAL A 156 22.37 -16.17 -7.13
CA VAL A 156 21.39 -17.24 -7.34
C VAL A 156 21.60 -17.86 -8.72
N PRO A 157 21.29 -19.17 -8.90
CA PRO A 157 21.39 -19.80 -10.21
C PRO A 157 20.60 -19.05 -11.28
N ALA A 158 21.15 -18.94 -12.48
CA ALA A 158 20.49 -18.29 -13.59
C ALA A 158 19.13 -18.93 -13.87
N GLY A 159 18.11 -18.12 -14.12
CA GLY A 159 16.74 -18.58 -14.36
C GLY A 159 15.94 -18.94 -13.11
N THR A 160 16.52 -18.86 -11.91
CA THR A 160 15.76 -19.04 -10.65
C THR A 160 14.62 -18.03 -10.58
N ALA A 161 13.38 -18.50 -10.49
CA ALA A 161 12.19 -17.66 -10.34
C ALA A 161 11.93 -17.39 -8.86
N LEU A 162 11.98 -16.13 -8.46
CA LEU A 162 11.82 -15.68 -7.07
C LEU A 162 10.42 -15.09 -6.87
N PRO A 163 9.69 -15.47 -5.82
CA PRO A 163 8.43 -14.84 -5.48
C PRO A 163 8.66 -13.40 -5.00
N ALA A 164 7.67 -12.52 -5.23
CA ALA A 164 7.80 -11.11 -4.91
C ALA A 164 6.82 -10.66 -3.83
N PRO A 165 7.26 -10.20 -2.65
CA PRO A 165 6.46 -9.35 -1.79
C PRO A 165 6.43 -7.92 -2.34
N LEU A 166 5.22 -7.38 -2.51
CA LEU A 166 4.94 -5.98 -2.75
C LEU A 166 4.70 -5.31 -1.39
N LEU A 167 5.68 -4.55 -0.92
CA LEU A 167 5.64 -3.89 0.38
C LEU A 167 5.09 -2.47 0.24
N LEU A 168 3.93 -2.23 0.81
CA LEU A 168 3.23 -0.96 0.75
C LEU A 168 3.39 -0.21 2.07
N HIS A 169 4.10 0.93 2.02
CA HIS A 169 4.45 1.68 3.22
C HIS A 169 3.26 2.43 3.84
N GLY A 170 3.33 2.65 5.15
CA GLY A 170 2.43 3.54 5.87
C GLY A 170 2.68 5.02 5.55
N THR A 171 2.06 5.93 6.28
CA THR A 171 2.24 7.37 6.06
C THR A 171 3.70 7.76 6.23
N ALA A 172 4.34 8.19 5.14
CA ALA A 172 5.75 8.58 5.09
C ALA A 172 5.93 10.09 4.84
N GLY A 173 4.90 10.76 4.35
CA GLY A 173 4.93 12.18 4.03
C GLY A 173 4.17 12.50 2.74
N PHE A 174 4.36 13.70 2.20
CA PHE A 174 3.48 14.25 1.16
C PHE A 174 4.23 14.88 -0.01
N THR A 175 5.55 14.84 0.01
CA THR A 175 6.44 15.40 -1.03
C THR A 175 7.59 14.45 -1.34
N ASP A 176 8.28 14.68 -2.44
CA ASP A 176 9.43 13.88 -2.91
C ASP A 176 10.53 13.70 -1.85
N ALA A 177 10.73 14.70 -0.97
CA ALA A 177 11.71 14.62 0.12
C ALA A 177 11.41 13.50 1.13
N CYS A 178 10.17 13.02 1.16
CA CYS A 178 9.69 12.00 2.09
C CYS A 178 9.66 10.58 1.49
N ALA A 179 10.30 10.36 0.36
CA ALA A 179 10.32 9.06 -0.32
C ALA A 179 10.88 7.95 0.59
N PRO A 180 10.11 6.90 0.89
CA PRO A 180 10.53 5.84 1.83
C PRO A 180 11.75 5.06 1.35
N SER A 181 11.98 4.96 0.04
CA SER A 181 13.16 4.29 -0.49
C SER A 181 14.49 4.99 -0.14
N ASN A 182 14.45 6.23 0.37
CA ASN A 182 15.61 6.92 0.94
C ASN A 182 15.88 6.52 2.41
N ASP A 183 14.91 5.92 3.09
CA ASP A 183 15.02 5.56 4.49
C ASP A 183 15.83 4.26 4.69
N THR A 184 16.72 4.27 5.67
CA THR A 184 17.59 3.13 5.98
C THR A 184 16.82 1.94 6.56
N GLU A 185 15.73 2.18 7.29
CA GLU A 185 14.88 1.13 7.87
C GLU A 185 14.13 0.38 6.75
N THR A 186 13.55 1.11 5.80
CA THR A 186 12.90 0.54 4.61
C THR A 186 13.87 -0.31 3.79
N ARG A 187 15.08 0.22 3.55
CA ARG A 187 16.13 -0.51 2.82
C ARG A 187 16.61 -1.75 3.57
N GLY A 188 16.76 -1.66 4.89
CA GLY A 188 17.14 -2.78 5.76
C GLY A 188 16.10 -3.90 5.78
N LEU A 189 14.81 -3.56 5.89
CA LEU A 189 13.70 -4.52 5.82
C LEU A 189 13.66 -5.23 4.46
N ALA A 190 13.75 -4.47 3.37
CA ALA A 190 13.78 -5.04 2.03
C ALA A 190 14.98 -5.97 1.83
N ALA A 191 16.17 -5.58 2.32
CA ALA A 191 17.37 -6.40 2.25
C ALA A 191 17.23 -7.71 3.06
N ALA A 192 16.63 -7.65 4.25
CA ALA A 192 16.43 -8.84 5.09
C ALA A 192 15.49 -9.84 4.39
N LEU A 193 14.36 -9.38 3.84
CA LEU A 193 13.44 -10.23 3.09
C LEU A 193 14.08 -10.81 1.82
N ALA A 194 14.87 -10.01 1.11
CA ALA A 194 15.56 -10.50 -0.07
C ALA A 194 16.62 -11.54 0.30
N SER A 195 17.30 -11.42 1.45
CA SER A 195 18.26 -12.41 1.93
C SER A 195 17.63 -13.76 2.30
N VAL A 196 16.31 -13.80 2.51
CA VAL A 196 15.55 -15.07 2.67
C VAL A 196 15.29 -15.74 1.31
N GLY A 197 15.28 -15.00 0.22
CA GLY A 197 15.04 -15.54 -1.13
C GLY A 197 13.88 -14.89 -1.89
N TYR A 198 13.42 -13.70 -1.47
CA TYR A 198 12.40 -12.95 -2.16
C TYR A 198 13.00 -11.88 -3.08
N LEU A 199 12.31 -11.55 -4.16
CA LEU A 199 12.56 -10.31 -4.91
C LEU A 199 11.59 -9.25 -4.40
N VAL A 200 12.07 -8.33 -3.57
CA VAL A 200 11.23 -7.36 -2.85
C VAL A 200 10.99 -6.13 -3.70
N VAL A 201 9.74 -5.67 -3.75
CA VAL A 201 9.34 -4.42 -4.42
C VAL A 201 8.62 -3.52 -3.42
N ALA A 202 9.13 -2.31 -3.21
CA ALA A 202 8.59 -1.34 -2.26
C ALA A 202 8.45 0.03 -2.94
N PRO A 203 7.29 0.32 -3.58
CA PRO A 203 7.06 1.57 -4.28
C PRO A 203 6.97 2.75 -3.32
N ASP A 204 7.49 3.92 -3.77
CA ASP A 204 7.38 5.18 -3.02
C ASP A 204 6.00 5.85 -3.19
N TYR A 205 5.17 5.35 -4.08
CA TYR A 205 3.92 5.93 -4.59
C TYR A 205 4.13 7.22 -5.41
N LEU A 206 3.07 7.70 -6.06
CA LEU A 206 3.09 8.97 -6.77
C LEU A 206 3.25 10.14 -5.80
N GLY A 207 4.01 11.16 -6.19
CA GLY A 207 4.24 12.34 -5.36
C GLY A 207 5.30 12.19 -4.26
N LEU A 208 5.97 11.02 -4.20
CA LEU A 208 7.06 10.71 -3.26
C LEU A 208 8.28 10.18 -4.03
N ARG A 209 8.72 10.89 -5.05
CA ARG A 209 9.76 10.41 -5.97
C ARG A 209 11.15 10.58 -5.37
N ALA A 210 11.87 9.47 -5.15
CA ALA A 210 13.17 9.46 -4.46
C ALA A 210 14.29 10.15 -5.24
N PHE A 211 14.23 10.17 -6.57
CA PHE A 211 15.23 10.79 -7.45
C PHE A 211 14.64 11.19 -8.80
N GLY A 212 15.40 11.95 -9.56
CA GLY A 212 14.98 12.57 -10.81
C GLY A 212 14.50 14.01 -10.60
N GLY A 213 13.77 14.58 -11.53
CA GLY A 213 13.18 15.91 -11.39
C GLY A 213 12.00 15.91 -10.41
N PRO A 214 11.56 17.08 -9.92
CA PRO A 214 10.42 17.16 -8.99
C PRO A 214 9.15 16.62 -9.64
N THR A 215 8.34 15.91 -8.83
CA THR A 215 7.08 15.34 -9.30
C THR A 215 6.08 16.41 -9.77
N GLY A 216 6.05 17.58 -9.11
CA GLY A 216 5.22 18.72 -9.50
C GLY A 216 3.75 18.62 -9.06
N PHE A 217 3.39 17.62 -8.26
CA PHE A 217 2.06 17.45 -7.65
C PHE A 217 2.19 16.78 -6.28
N PRO A 218 1.22 16.99 -5.37
CA PRO A 218 1.25 16.38 -4.04
C PRO A 218 1.05 14.87 -4.10
N HIS A 219 1.55 14.15 -3.10
CA HIS A 219 1.24 12.74 -2.93
C HIS A 219 -0.27 12.50 -2.84
N PRO A 220 -0.86 11.54 -3.62
CA PRO A 220 -2.27 11.17 -3.53
C PRO A 220 -2.56 10.39 -2.25
N TYR A 221 -2.44 11.04 -1.10
CA TYR A 221 -2.60 10.41 0.20
C TYR A 221 -3.99 9.78 0.33
N LEU A 222 -4.04 8.46 0.56
CA LEU A 222 -5.27 7.66 0.61
C LEU A 222 -6.15 7.75 -0.65
N VAL A 223 -5.60 8.18 -1.79
CA VAL A 223 -6.28 8.09 -3.09
C VAL A 223 -5.99 6.71 -3.70
N GLY A 224 -6.95 5.80 -3.54
CA GLY A 224 -6.71 4.37 -3.73
C GLY A 224 -6.32 3.96 -5.14
N GLN A 225 -7.01 4.46 -6.17
CA GLN A 225 -6.73 4.06 -7.55
C GLN A 225 -5.32 4.47 -8.01
N ALA A 226 -4.91 5.71 -7.73
CA ALA A 226 -3.59 6.22 -8.10
C ALA A 226 -2.47 5.41 -7.43
N THR A 227 -2.66 5.06 -6.15
CA THR A 227 -1.68 4.28 -5.39
C THR A 227 -1.59 2.85 -5.89
N ALA A 228 -2.72 2.18 -6.12
CA ALA A 228 -2.75 0.78 -6.59
C ALA A 228 -2.12 0.62 -7.97
N ILE A 229 -2.43 1.50 -8.91
CA ILE A 229 -1.90 1.47 -10.28
C ILE A 229 -0.37 1.65 -10.27
N ALA A 230 0.13 2.67 -9.56
CA ALA A 230 1.57 2.90 -9.45
C ALA A 230 2.28 1.70 -8.80
N SER A 231 1.67 1.05 -7.81
CA SER A 231 2.24 -0.13 -7.14
C SER A 231 2.31 -1.36 -8.06
N LEU A 232 1.31 -1.57 -8.90
CA LEU A 232 1.30 -2.66 -9.88
C LEU A 232 2.34 -2.44 -11.00
N ASP A 233 2.52 -1.20 -11.43
CA ASP A 233 3.57 -0.85 -12.41
C ASP A 233 4.98 -0.96 -11.82
N ALA A 234 5.15 -0.78 -10.51
CA ALA A 234 6.42 -1.05 -9.81
C ALA A 234 6.82 -2.54 -9.91
N LEU A 235 5.87 -3.48 -9.80
CA LEU A 235 6.12 -4.91 -10.03
C LEU A 235 6.58 -5.18 -11.47
N ARG A 236 5.92 -4.55 -12.47
CA ARG A 236 6.33 -4.63 -13.87
C ARG A 236 7.76 -4.14 -14.07
N ALA A 237 8.11 -3.01 -13.42
CA ALA A 237 9.46 -2.45 -13.49
C ALA A 237 10.50 -3.35 -12.84
N ALA A 238 10.22 -3.88 -11.65
CA ALA A 238 11.10 -4.78 -10.94
C ALA A 238 11.37 -6.07 -11.74
N MET A 239 10.35 -6.62 -12.37
CA MET A 239 10.47 -7.81 -13.24
C MET A 239 11.38 -7.55 -14.44
N ARG A 240 11.20 -6.42 -15.13
CA ARG A 240 12.07 -6.01 -16.26
C ARG A 240 13.50 -5.75 -15.81
N HIS A 241 13.66 -5.11 -14.66
CA HIS A 241 14.98 -4.81 -14.11
C HIS A 241 15.74 -6.07 -13.72
N ALA A 242 15.09 -7.00 -13.01
CA ALA A 242 15.69 -8.29 -12.65
C ALA A 242 16.09 -9.09 -13.91
N ALA A 243 15.25 -9.11 -14.94
CA ALA A 243 15.56 -9.79 -16.20
C ALA A 243 16.75 -9.19 -16.96
N ALA A 244 17.07 -7.92 -16.73
CA ALA A 244 18.20 -7.22 -17.34
C ALA A 244 19.46 -7.18 -16.45
N THR A 245 19.39 -7.66 -15.20
CA THR A 245 20.48 -7.58 -14.23
C THR A 245 21.17 -8.94 -14.12
N GLU A 246 22.49 -8.96 -14.31
CA GLU A 246 23.29 -10.18 -14.16
C GLU A 246 23.48 -10.56 -12.68
N GLY A 247 23.53 -11.85 -12.40
CA GLY A 247 23.80 -12.39 -11.06
C GLY A 247 22.65 -12.28 -10.06
N VAL A 248 21.43 -11.98 -10.55
CA VAL A 248 20.20 -12.00 -9.74
C VAL A 248 19.21 -13.00 -10.33
N GLY A 249 18.25 -13.44 -9.52
CA GLY A 249 17.15 -14.30 -9.99
C GLY A 249 16.13 -13.55 -10.82
N CYS A 250 15.27 -14.29 -11.52
CA CYS A 250 14.09 -13.75 -12.19
C CYS A 250 13.00 -13.44 -11.17
N MET A 251 12.28 -12.36 -11.34
CA MET A 251 11.01 -12.19 -10.62
C MET A 251 9.95 -13.12 -11.22
N ALA A 252 9.36 -13.99 -10.42
CA ALA A 252 8.19 -14.75 -10.84
C ALA A 252 7.01 -13.78 -11.07
N PRO A 253 6.10 -14.06 -12.03
CA PRO A 253 4.90 -13.22 -12.22
C PRO A 253 3.85 -13.49 -11.12
N ARG A 254 4.29 -13.75 -9.90
CA ARG A 254 3.49 -14.07 -8.71
C ARG A 254 3.98 -13.21 -7.55
N TYR A 255 3.05 -12.59 -6.84
CA TYR A 255 3.37 -11.71 -5.74
C TYR A 255 2.35 -11.82 -4.60
N VAL A 256 2.76 -11.41 -3.43
CA VAL A 256 1.88 -11.15 -2.27
C VAL A 256 1.95 -9.67 -1.94
N VAL A 257 0.86 -9.12 -1.44
CA VAL A 257 0.81 -7.72 -1.02
C VAL A 257 0.86 -7.62 0.49
N VAL A 258 1.73 -6.78 1.02
CA VAL A 258 1.85 -6.54 2.46
C VAL A 258 1.86 -5.04 2.70
N GLY A 259 0.93 -4.55 3.52
CA GLY A 259 0.89 -3.13 3.84
C GLY A 259 0.30 -2.83 5.20
N GLY A 260 0.78 -1.75 5.83
CA GLY A 260 0.31 -1.30 7.13
C GLY A 260 -0.22 0.13 7.10
N SER A 261 -1.29 0.44 7.83
CA SER A 261 -1.89 1.78 7.90
C SER A 261 -2.29 2.28 6.50
N GLN A 262 -1.74 3.40 6.01
CA GLN A 262 -1.91 3.84 4.61
C GLN A 262 -1.57 2.71 3.63
N GLY A 263 -0.50 1.95 3.90
CA GLY A 263 -0.12 0.79 3.07
C GLY A 263 -1.14 -0.35 3.14
N GLY A 264 -1.81 -0.55 4.27
CA GLY A 264 -2.91 -1.50 4.41
C GLY A 264 -4.13 -1.10 3.56
N HIS A 265 -4.48 0.18 3.56
CA HIS A 265 -5.48 0.73 2.63
C HIS A 265 -5.05 0.52 1.17
N ALA A 266 -3.80 0.83 0.83
CA ALA A 266 -3.25 0.60 -0.50
C ALA A 266 -3.28 -0.88 -0.90
N ALA A 267 -3.00 -1.81 0.02
CA ALA A 267 -3.03 -3.24 -0.21
C ALA A 267 -4.43 -3.74 -0.60
N LEU A 268 -5.46 -3.25 0.07
CA LEU A 268 -6.85 -3.55 -0.26
C LEU A 268 -7.28 -2.92 -1.59
N TRP A 269 -6.72 -1.76 -1.98
CA TRP A 269 -6.94 -1.18 -3.29
C TRP A 269 -6.20 -1.94 -4.41
N VAL A 270 -4.99 -2.45 -4.15
CA VAL A 270 -4.31 -3.37 -5.07
C VAL A 270 -5.14 -4.63 -5.28
N ASP A 271 -5.67 -5.25 -4.21
CA ASP A 271 -6.61 -6.38 -4.32
C ASP A 271 -7.78 -6.07 -5.25
N ARG A 272 -8.39 -4.91 -5.07
CA ARG A 272 -9.57 -4.49 -5.84
C ARG A 272 -9.31 -4.36 -7.34
N MET A 273 -8.09 -3.98 -7.72
CA MET A 273 -7.77 -3.55 -9.09
C MET A 273 -6.87 -4.51 -9.85
N ALA A 274 -6.12 -5.37 -9.16
CA ALA A 274 -5.05 -6.18 -9.76
C ALA A 274 -5.52 -7.04 -10.95
N GLU A 275 -6.61 -7.79 -10.80
CA GLU A 275 -7.13 -8.67 -11.85
C GLU A 275 -7.64 -7.89 -13.09
N ALA A 276 -7.94 -6.59 -12.93
CA ALA A 276 -8.38 -5.74 -14.03
C ALA A 276 -7.23 -4.97 -14.67
N TYR A 277 -6.25 -4.52 -13.88
CA TYR A 277 -5.18 -3.65 -14.35
C TYR A 277 -3.91 -4.40 -14.77
N ALA A 278 -3.58 -5.49 -14.08
CA ALA A 278 -2.35 -6.25 -14.29
C ALA A 278 -2.60 -7.77 -14.23
N PRO A 279 -3.50 -8.33 -15.07
CA PRO A 279 -3.87 -9.75 -15.02
C PRO A 279 -2.73 -10.70 -15.42
N GLU A 280 -1.65 -10.18 -15.99
CA GLU A 280 -0.42 -10.94 -16.24
C GLU A 280 0.41 -11.20 -14.96
N LEU A 281 0.11 -10.50 -13.87
CA LEU A 281 0.73 -10.67 -12.56
C LEU A 281 -0.27 -11.34 -11.60
N VAL A 282 0.13 -12.44 -11.00
CA VAL A 282 -0.75 -13.25 -10.14
C VAL A 282 -0.62 -12.79 -8.69
N ASN A 283 -1.66 -12.14 -8.16
CA ASN A 283 -1.75 -11.81 -6.73
C ASN A 283 -2.11 -13.06 -5.92
N GLU A 284 -1.22 -13.55 -5.07
CA GLU A 284 -1.41 -14.77 -4.27
C GLU A 284 -2.15 -14.52 -2.96
N GLY A 285 -2.17 -13.29 -2.47
CA GLY A 285 -2.86 -12.91 -1.25
C GLY A 285 -2.45 -11.53 -0.77
N VAL A 286 -3.18 -11.03 0.22
CA VAL A 286 -2.98 -9.70 0.81
C VAL A 286 -2.88 -9.80 2.32
N VAL A 287 -1.93 -9.07 2.90
CA VAL A 287 -1.85 -8.79 4.33
C VAL A 287 -2.05 -7.29 4.52
N ALA A 288 -3.17 -6.92 5.10
CA ALA A 288 -3.52 -5.54 5.42
C ALA A 288 -3.53 -5.34 6.94
N THR A 289 -2.50 -4.67 7.47
CA THR A 289 -2.36 -4.42 8.90
C THR A 289 -2.88 -3.04 9.24
N VAL A 290 -3.81 -2.94 10.16
CA VAL A 290 -4.47 -1.72 10.62
C VAL A 290 -4.87 -0.76 9.49
N PRO A 291 -5.52 -1.28 8.42
CA PRO A 291 -5.88 -0.45 7.27
C PRO A 291 -7.05 0.47 7.64
N PRO A 292 -7.04 1.76 7.29
CA PRO A 292 -8.23 2.60 7.36
C PRO A 292 -9.15 2.27 6.15
N ALA A 293 -9.86 1.15 6.22
CA ALA A 293 -10.72 0.66 5.15
C ALA A 293 -12.05 1.43 5.07
N ASP A 294 -12.58 1.84 6.21
CA ASP A 294 -13.75 2.74 6.27
C ASP A 294 -13.32 4.20 6.52
N LEU A 295 -12.89 4.89 5.46
CA LEU A 295 -12.50 6.30 5.56
C LEU A 295 -13.66 7.21 6.01
N VAL A 296 -14.90 6.87 5.68
CA VAL A 296 -16.07 7.64 6.14
C VAL A 296 -16.22 7.53 7.65
N GLY A 297 -16.17 6.33 8.20
CA GLY A 297 -16.26 6.11 9.65
C GLY A 297 -15.09 6.75 10.40
N GLN A 298 -13.86 6.64 9.88
CA GLN A 298 -12.67 7.25 10.50
C GLN A 298 -12.75 8.77 10.53
N VAL A 299 -13.18 9.42 9.43
CA VAL A 299 -13.31 10.88 9.39
C VAL A 299 -14.49 11.37 10.20
N ASP A 300 -15.61 10.67 10.23
CA ASP A 300 -16.76 11.03 11.08
C ASP A 300 -16.36 11.06 12.57
N ARG A 301 -15.53 10.10 13.01
CA ARG A 301 -14.94 10.12 14.36
C ARG A 301 -14.00 11.30 14.54
N ALA A 302 -13.09 11.55 13.61
CA ALA A 302 -12.10 12.63 13.68
C ALA A 302 -12.70 14.03 13.64
N LEU A 303 -13.91 14.19 13.09
CA LEU A 303 -14.64 15.47 13.07
C LEU A 303 -15.56 15.69 14.28
N ARG A 304 -15.77 14.67 15.13
CA ARG A 304 -16.56 14.82 16.37
C ARG A 304 -15.69 15.30 17.54
N THR A 305 -14.47 14.82 17.64
CA THR A 305 -13.50 15.17 18.67
C THR A 305 -12.09 15.07 18.12
N THR A 306 -11.16 15.85 18.68
CA THR A 306 -9.75 15.77 18.29
C THR A 306 -9.17 14.42 18.72
N VAL A 307 -8.72 13.66 17.75
CA VAL A 307 -8.08 12.35 17.91
C VAL A 307 -6.79 12.32 17.07
N PRO A 308 -5.90 11.34 17.25
CA PRO A 308 -4.70 11.22 16.41
C PRO A 308 -4.99 11.23 14.90
N ALA A 309 -6.10 10.64 14.47
CA ALA A 309 -6.55 10.61 13.07
C ALA A 309 -6.97 11.99 12.51
N THR A 310 -7.16 13.02 13.34
CA THR A 310 -7.47 14.38 12.87
C THR A 310 -6.34 14.93 11.99
N GLY A 311 -5.08 14.66 12.33
CA GLY A 311 -3.93 15.04 11.50
C GLY A 311 -3.94 14.37 10.13
N ASN A 312 -4.28 13.09 10.07
CA ASN A 312 -4.40 12.33 8.81
C ASN A 312 -5.60 12.81 7.97
N THR A 313 -6.71 13.19 8.63
CA THR A 313 -7.87 13.83 7.96
C THR A 313 -7.46 15.14 7.29
N LEU A 314 -6.68 15.97 7.98
CA LEU A 314 -6.15 17.23 7.42
C LEU A 314 -5.16 16.98 6.28
N ALA A 315 -4.32 15.94 6.40
CA ALA A 315 -3.40 15.55 5.33
C ALA A 315 -4.14 15.09 4.08
N PHE A 316 -5.20 14.29 4.22
CA PHE A 316 -6.07 13.92 3.10
C PHE A 316 -6.71 15.16 2.45
N LEU A 317 -7.31 16.04 3.24
CA LEU A 317 -7.91 17.28 2.75
C LEU A 317 -6.89 18.24 2.12
N GLY A 318 -5.65 18.23 2.58
CA GLY A 318 -4.58 19.06 2.02
C GLY A 318 -3.98 18.55 0.71
N THR A 319 -4.13 17.26 0.39
CA THR A 319 -3.47 16.62 -0.78
C THR A 319 -4.46 16.06 -1.80
N ALA A 320 -5.47 15.32 -1.37
CA ALA A 320 -6.43 14.67 -2.26
C ALA A 320 -7.21 15.64 -3.18
N PRO A 321 -7.58 16.87 -2.76
CA PRO A 321 -8.31 17.80 -3.62
C PRO A 321 -7.66 18.07 -4.97
N TRP A 322 -6.33 18.06 -5.05
CA TRP A 322 -5.61 18.20 -6.31
C TRP A 322 -6.00 17.10 -7.32
N TRP A 323 -6.20 15.86 -6.83
CA TRP A 323 -6.57 14.69 -7.64
C TRP A 323 -8.04 14.73 -8.12
N TYR A 324 -8.84 15.61 -7.52
CA TYR A 324 -10.27 15.75 -7.78
C TYR A 324 -10.64 17.12 -8.39
N GLY A 325 -9.66 17.95 -8.76
CA GLY A 325 -9.90 19.28 -9.32
C GLY A 325 -10.55 20.25 -8.33
N LEU A 326 -10.25 20.07 -7.04
CA LEU A 326 -10.78 20.91 -5.95
C LEU A 326 -9.65 21.73 -5.27
N GLU A 327 -8.49 21.82 -5.89
CA GLU A 327 -7.40 22.64 -5.40
C GLU A 327 -7.79 24.10 -5.29
N GLY A 328 -7.28 24.79 -4.25
CA GLY A 328 -7.65 26.18 -3.95
C GLY A 328 -8.96 26.35 -3.20
N ARG A 329 -9.74 25.27 -3.01
CA ARG A 329 -11.04 25.34 -2.32
C ARG A 329 -11.00 24.96 -0.84
N LEU A 330 -9.81 24.73 -0.27
CA LEU A 330 -9.67 24.26 1.11
C LEU A 330 -10.27 25.24 2.14
N GLY A 331 -10.36 26.52 1.82
CA GLY A 331 -11.08 27.54 2.60
C GLY A 331 -12.58 27.32 2.76
N GLU A 332 -13.20 26.36 2.02
CA GLU A 332 -14.58 25.92 2.25
C GLU A 332 -14.68 24.97 3.46
N VAL A 333 -13.58 24.32 3.81
CA VAL A 333 -13.48 23.32 4.89
C VAL A 333 -12.78 23.87 6.11
N LEU A 334 -11.64 24.53 5.89
CA LEU A 334 -10.78 25.03 6.97
C LEU A 334 -10.96 26.55 7.15
N ARG A 335 -10.80 26.97 8.40
CA ARG A 335 -10.75 28.39 8.76
C ARG A 335 -9.37 28.96 8.42
N SER A 336 -9.31 30.25 8.07
CA SER A 336 -8.05 30.95 8.00
C SER A 336 -7.41 31.00 9.41
N PRO A 337 -6.09 30.77 9.55
CA PRO A 337 -5.10 30.60 8.48
C PRO A 337 -4.91 29.14 8.01
N TRP A 338 -5.62 28.15 8.57
CA TRP A 338 -5.42 26.72 8.36
C TRP A 338 -5.59 26.25 6.91
N ASP A 339 -6.42 26.95 6.15
CA ASP A 339 -6.60 26.74 4.72
C ASP A 339 -5.31 26.91 3.90
N ARG A 340 -4.33 27.69 4.43
CA ARG A 340 -2.99 27.90 3.85
C ARG A 340 -1.90 27.16 4.64
N ASP A 341 -2.01 27.15 5.97
CA ASP A 341 -0.96 26.63 6.84
C ASP A 341 -0.89 25.10 6.80
N VAL A 342 -2.02 24.39 6.61
CA VAL A 342 -2.04 22.92 6.46
C VAL A 342 -1.28 22.48 5.20
N PRO A 343 -1.59 22.96 3.99
CA PRO A 343 -0.80 22.60 2.81
C PRO A 343 0.69 22.99 2.94
N ALA A 344 1.00 24.13 3.54
CA ALA A 344 2.38 24.57 3.75
C ALA A 344 3.13 23.63 4.71
N ALA A 345 2.50 23.20 5.80
CA ALA A 345 3.09 22.26 6.75
C ALA A 345 3.32 20.88 6.11
N LEU A 346 2.38 20.38 5.29
CA LEU A 346 2.52 19.13 4.56
C LEU A 346 3.65 19.19 3.52
N ALA A 347 3.88 20.36 2.91
CA ALA A 347 5.00 20.56 1.99
C ALA A 347 6.37 20.64 2.69
N ALA A 348 6.40 21.01 3.96
CA ALA A 348 7.62 21.24 4.74
C ALA A 348 8.01 20.08 5.66
N SER A 349 7.11 19.12 5.90
CA SER A 349 7.31 18.04 6.87
C SER A 349 6.81 16.70 6.32
N CYS A 350 7.46 15.61 6.73
CA CYS A 350 7.00 14.26 6.44
C CYS A 350 5.98 13.72 7.49
N SER A 351 5.56 14.53 8.44
CA SER A 351 4.59 14.15 9.48
C SER A 351 3.28 14.94 9.37
N PRO A 352 2.11 14.28 9.43
CA PRO A 352 0.82 14.93 9.17
C PRO A 352 0.29 15.80 10.33
N SER A 353 0.86 15.75 11.54
CA SER A 353 0.02 16.06 12.70
C SER A 353 0.52 17.15 13.65
N ASP A 354 1.72 17.69 13.47
CA ASP A 354 2.31 18.51 14.54
C ASP A 354 1.72 19.93 14.67
N SER A 355 1.17 20.47 13.59
CA SER A 355 0.64 21.84 13.57
C SER A 355 -0.72 22.01 14.26
N VAL A 356 -1.46 20.92 14.53
CA VAL A 356 -2.84 20.99 15.03
C VAL A 356 -3.12 20.23 16.33
N ARG A 357 -2.10 19.64 16.96
CA ARG A 357 -2.25 18.74 18.13
C ARG A 357 -3.00 19.33 19.33
N ASN A 358 -2.89 20.64 19.53
CA ASN A 358 -3.46 21.34 20.68
C ASN A 358 -4.69 22.18 20.33
N LEU A 359 -5.27 21.97 19.15
CA LEU A 359 -6.41 22.73 18.67
C LEU A 359 -7.69 21.90 18.74
N THR A 360 -8.81 22.57 18.98
CA THR A 360 -10.12 21.92 18.85
C THR A 360 -10.56 21.86 17.39
N ILE A 361 -11.47 20.96 17.10
CA ILE A 361 -12.04 20.82 15.75
C ILE A 361 -12.65 22.15 15.28
N GLU A 362 -13.33 22.87 16.18
CA GLU A 362 -13.98 24.16 15.91
C GLU A 362 -13.00 25.30 15.65
N GLN A 363 -11.75 25.17 16.12
CA GLN A 363 -10.68 26.15 15.83
C GLN A 363 -10.10 25.95 14.41
N VAL A 364 -10.14 24.73 13.88
CA VAL A 364 -9.54 24.36 12.61
C VAL A 364 -10.56 24.38 11.48
N PHE A 365 -11.72 23.77 11.69
CA PHE A 365 -12.74 23.60 10.67
C PHE A 365 -13.80 24.70 10.70
N ARG A 366 -14.39 24.98 9.54
CA ARG A 366 -15.48 25.93 9.44
C ARG A 366 -16.77 25.35 10.04
N ALA A 367 -17.58 26.23 10.67
CA ALA A 367 -18.83 25.83 11.30
C ALA A 367 -19.83 25.23 10.30
N GLU A 368 -19.91 25.80 9.09
CA GLU A 368 -20.78 25.33 8.02
C GLU A 368 -20.41 23.92 7.57
N PHE A 369 -19.10 23.66 7.40
CA PHE A 369 -18.58 22.34 7.06
C PHE A 369 -18.89 21.32 8.18
N LEU A 370 -18.60 21.67 9.43
CA LEU A 370 -18.87 20.81 10.59
C LEU A 370 -20.37 20.52 10.74
N SER A 371 -21.22 21.51 10.52
CA SER A 371 -22.68 21.32 10.57
C SER A 371 -23.15 20.30 9.52
N ALA A 372 -22.63 20.37 8.30
CA ALA A 372 -22.94 19.40 7.24
C ALA A 372 -22.37 18.02 7.57
N ALA A 373 -21.09 17.94 7.98
CA ALA A 373 -20.37 16.69 8.27
C ALA A 373 -20.88 15.97 9.51
N ARG A 374 -21.43 16.68 10.51
CA ARG A 374 -22.01 16.10 11.73
C ARG A 374 -23.52 15.86 11.63
N GLY A 375 -24.12 16.15 10.48
CA GLY A 375 -25.53 15.92 10.19
C GLY A 375 -25.87 14.42 10.07
N PRO A 376 -27.13 14.08 9.72
CA PRO A 376 -27.59 12.68 9.66
C PRO A 376 -26.84 11.80 8.65
N MET A 377 -26.21 12.40 7.63
CA MET A 377 -25.43 11.67 6.62
C MET A 377 -23.94 11.60 6.93
N GLY A 378 -23.50 12.11 8.10
CA GLY A 378 -22.08 12.20 8.42
C GLY A 378 -21.33 13.07 7.40
N ILE A 379 -20.05 12.79 7.20
CA ILE A 379 -19.21 13.52 6.23
C ILE A 379 -19.79 13.49 4.81
N ARG A 380 -20.56 12.48 4.44
CA ARG A 380 -21.22 12.41 3.12
C ARG A 380 -22.17 13.59 2.85
N GLY A 381 -22.67 14.24 3.91
CA GLY A 381 -23.48 15.47 3.81
C GLY A 381 -22.67 16.70 3.43
N ALA A 382 -21.36 16.70 3.59
CA ALA A 382 -20.47 17.81 3.27
C ALA A 382 -19.94 17.71 1.82
N SER A 383 -20.82 17.87 0.83
CA SER A 383 -20.43 17.83 -0.59
C SER A 383 -19.60 19.07 -0.99
N PRO A 384 -18.58 18.93 -1.88
CA PRO A 384 -18.10 17.70 -2.54
C PRO A 384 -17.14 16.87 -1.67
N TRP A 385 -16.71 17.35 -0.51
CA TRP A 385 -15.66 16.81 0.34
C TRP A 385 -15.94 15.39 0.83
N GLY A 386 -17.17 15.13 1.25
CA GLY A 386 -17.60 13.81 1.67
C GLY A 386 -17.56 12.77 0.55
N CYS A 387 -17.70 13.19 -0.71
CA CYS A 387 -17.55 12.33 -1.86
C CYS A 387 -16.11 11.79 -1.97
N LEU A 388 -15.09 12.61 -1.66
CA LEU A 388 -13.69 12.18 -1.70
C LEU A 388 -13.42 11.05 -0.72
N PHE A 389 -13.88 11.19 0.52
CA PHE A 389 -13.74 10.13 1.52
C PHE A 389 -14.51 8.87 1.14
N ALA A 390 -15.75 9.03 0.67
CA ALA A 390 -16.58 7.90 0.27
C ALA A 390 -16.00 7.14 -0.93
N GLU A 391 -15.44 7.85 -1.92
CA GLU A 391 -14.88 7.21 -3.12
C GLU A 391 -13.55 6.50 -2.85
N ASN A 392 -12.81 6.89 -1.84
CA ASN A 392 -11.54 6.26 -1.46
C ASN A 392 -11.67 5.26 -0.30
N GLY A 393 -12.81 5.20 0.41
CA GLY A 393 -13.10 4.18 1.41
C GLY A 393 -13.48 2.85 0.77
N LEU A 394 -12.88 1.73 1.19
CA LEU A 394 -13.13 0.40 0.61
C LEU A 394 -14.57 -0.07 0.81
N THR A 395 -15.22 0.35 1.89
CA THR A 395 -16.61 0.01 2.24
C THR A 395 -17.65 0.83 1.46
N THR A 396 -17.23 1.96 0.86
CA THR A 396 -18.16 2.96 0.32
C THR A 396 -17.88 3.35 -1.12
N THR A 397 -16.74 2.98 -1.67
CA THR A 397 -16.33 3.30 -3.04
C THR A 397 -17.29 2.73 -4.07
N THR A 398 -17.47 3.45 -5.18
CA THR A 398 -18.20 2.96 -6.34
C THR A 398 -17.34 2.15 -7.30
N VAL A 399 -16.04 2.07 -7.07
CA VAL A 399 -15.10 1.27 -7.86
C VAL A 399 -15.36 -0.21 -7.61
N PRO A 400 -15.79 -0.99 -8.60
CA PRO A 400 -16.04 -2.42 -8.41
C PRO A 400 -14.73 -3.16 -8.12
N ARG A 401 -14.83 -4.26 -7.38
CA ARG A 401 -13.73 -5.21 -7.19
C ARG A 401 -13.80 -6.30 -8.26
N VAL A 402 -12.69 -6.53 -8.95
CA VAL A 402 -12.54 -7.73 -9.78
C VAL A 402 -11.82 -8.79 -8.94
N ALA A 403 -12.61 -9.72 -8.39
CA ALA A 403 -12.10 -10.67 -7.41
C ALA A 403 -11.22 -11.74 -8.07
N PRO A 404 -10.08 -12.11 -7.45
CA PRO A 404 -9.35 -13.31 -7.83
C PRO A 404 -10.20 -14.57 -7.68
N THR A 405 -10.12 -15.45 -8.67
CA THR A 405 -10.92 -16.68 -8.70
C THR A 405 -10.23 -17.89 -8.04
N ARG A 406 -8.95 -17.75 -7.68
CA ARG A 406 -8.16 -18.85 -7.09
C ARG A 406 -8.69 -19.26 -5.73
N PRO A 407 -8.86 -20.57 -5.45
CA PRO A 407 -9.35 -21.06 -4.16
C PRO A 407 -8.43 -20.71 -2.98
N SER A 408 -7.10 -20.66 -3.21
CA SER A 408 -6.08 -20.35 -2.19
C SER A 408 -5.94 -18.86 -1.89
N TYR A 409 -6.58 -17.98 -2.68
CA TYR A 409 -6.49 -16.53 -2.47
C TYR A 409 -7.29 -16.10 -1.23
N GLY A 410 -6.73 -15.20 -0.46
CA GLY A 410 -7.42 -14.59 0.68
C GLY A 410 -6.73 -13.30 1.14
N VAL A 411 -7.41 -12.58 2.01
CA VAL A 411 -6.95 -11.35 2.64
C VAL A 411 -6.85 -11.56 4.14
N LEU A 412 -5.67 -11.37 4.69
CA LEU A 412 -5.47 -11.30 6.13
C LEU A 412 -5.61 -9.83 6.56
N PHE A 413 -6.63 -9.58 7.40
CA PHE A 413 -6.97 -8.25 7.89
C PHE A 413 -6.63 -8.17 9.38
N VAL A 414 -5.54 -7.50 9.72
CA VAL A 414 -5.00 -7.45 11.08
C VAL A 414 -5.37 -6.13 11.74
N LEU A 415 -5.96 -6.19 12.93
CA LEU A 415 -6.32 -5.02 13.74
C LEU A 415 -5.53 -5.01 15.06
N GLY A 416 -5.16 -3.83 15.53
CA GLY A 416 -4.63 -3.61 16.87
C GLY A 416 -5.77 -3.23 17.82
N SER A 417 -6.02 -4.00 18.87
CA SER A 417 -7.10 -3.74 19.85
C SER A 417 -7.00 -2.37 20.52
N ASP A 418 -5.78 -1.88 20.69
CA ASP A 418 -5.48 -0.62 21.37
C ASP A 418 -5.03 0.50 20.40
N ASP A 419 -5.34 0.36 19.11
CA ASP A 419 -4.98 1.36 18.12
C ASP A 419 -5.83 2.64 18.33
N THR A 420 -5.16 3.74 18.62
CA THR A 420 -5.80 5.04 18.84
C THR A 420 -5.85 5.89 17.57
N LEU A 421 -5.11 5.51 16.52
CA LEU A 421 -5.06 6.21 15.25
C LEU A 421 -6.12 5.68 14.28
N VAL A 422 -6.06 4.38 13.95
CA VAL A 422 -7.06 3.70 13.15
C VAL A 422 -8.00 2.98 14.11
N ASP A 423 -9.22 3.48 14.25
CA ASP A 423 -10.17 2.98 15.25
C ASP A 423 -10.58 1.54 14.96
N PRO A 424 -10.24 0.58 15.86
CA PRO A 424 -10.44 -0.82 15.58
C PRO A 424 -11.92 -1.22 15.49
N GLU A 425 -12.81 -0.52 16.19
CA GLU A 425 -14.24 -0.80 16.12
C GLU A 425 -14.84 -0.38 14.77
N THR A 426 -14.40 0.74 14.22
CA THR A 426 -14.75 1.15 12.86
C THR A 426 -14.27 0.15 11.83
N GLU A 427 -13.02 -0.33 11.96
CA GLU A 427 -12.45 -1.27 11.00
C GLU A 427 -12.98 -2.70 11.17
N ARG A 428 -13.46 -3.09 12.35
CA ARG A 428 -14.19 -4.37 12.53
C ARG A 428 -15.50 -4.35 11.72
N ARG A 429 -16.24 -3.25 11.75
CA ARG A 429 -17.44 -3.08 10.90
C ARG A 429 -17.10 -3.03 9.42
N ALA A 430 -15.93 -2.46 9.07
CA ALA A 430 -15.42 -2.49 7.71
C ALA A 430 -15.12 -3.92 7.25
N PHE A 431 -14.47 -4.72 8.08
CA PHE A 431 -14.23 -6.15 7.85
C PHE A 431 -15.54 -6.88 7.55
N ASP A 432 -16.54 -6.75 8.43
CA ASP A 432 -17.85 -7.39 8.24
C ASP A 432 -18.52 -6.98 6.92
N THR A 433 -18.44 -5.69 6.59
CA THR A 433 -18.99 -5.15 5.34
C THR A 433 -18.31 -5.73 4.10
N LEU A 434 -16.97 -5.82 4.12
CA LEU A 434 -16.18 -6.36 3.01
C LEU A 434 -16.39 -7.87 2.87
N CYS A 435 -16.49 -8.60 3.99
CA CYS A 435 -16.85 -10.02 4.00
C CYS A 435 -18.24 -10.26 3.39
N ALA A 436 -19.26 -9.50 3.83
CA ALA A 436 -20.61 -9.58 3.27
C ALA A 436 -20.63 -9.25 1.77
N GLY A 437 -19.69 -8.40 1.30
CA GLY A 437 -19.44 -8.10 -0.11
C GLY A 437 -18.73 -9.22 -0.89
N GLY A 438 -18.45 -10.37 -0.27
CA GLY A 438 -17.83 -11.54 -0.91
C GLY A 438 -16.31 -11.52 -0.93
N MET A 439 -15.65 -10.69 -0.12
CA MET A 439 -14.21 -10.71 0.06
C MET A 439 -13.84 -11.86 1.01
N ARG A 440 -12.97 -12.77 0.57
CA ARG A 440 -12.46 -13.82 1.45
C ARG A 440 -11.42 -13.23 2.38
N MET A 441 -11.77 -13.07 3.65
CA MET A 441 -10.96 -12.40 4.67
C MET A 441 -10.87 -13.23 5.95
N GLN A 442 -9.79 -13.05 6.66
CA GLN A 442 -9.55 -13.56 8.00
C GLN A 442 -8.98 -12.46 8.88
#